data_d23e6f4952d227bba5a12b37c56c15d9
#
_entry.id   d23e6f4952d227bba5a12b37c56c15d9
#
_cell.length_a   1.000
_cell.length_b   1.000
_cell.length_c   1.000
_cell.angle_alpha   90.00
_cell.angle_beta   90.00
_cell.angle_gamma   90.00
#
_symmetry.space_group_name_H-M   'P 1'
#
loop_
_entity.id
_entity.type
_entity.pdbx_description
1 polymer ?
#
loop_
_entity_poly.entity_id
_entity_poly.type
_entity_poly.pdbx_seq_one_letter_code
_entity_poly.pdbx_strand_id
1 'polypeptide(L)'
;LPATVRQSTLDALSLLMREEDAAAFQNAYTADGDVLRLRTDLTADERTALEDAVTTPDIVLYLAAAQAANTPAGQTGMSMTGLADLQASGADRNTDTETETVAPTAEDLDTVCGQFAAMSQMPGFSRDAVQQQLTDAIGQLDDTVVENLKSQALLLVGLEYEAQGIAHDVQMHYLYKVGGQMLALTLLMVAVSIAVGFLASRVSAAIGRVLR
;
A
#
# COMPACT_ATOMS: atom_id res chain seq x y z
N LEU A 1 3.45 -3.17 5.21
CA LEU A 1 3.14 -2.23 6.30
C LEU A 1 3.70 -0.84 5.97
N PRO A 2 2.94 0.27 6.10
CA PRO A 2 3.44 1.62 5.93
C PRO A 2 4.49 1.97 7.00
N ALA A 3 5.51 2.75 6.62
CA ALA A 3 6.54 3.19 7.56
C ALA A 3 6.00 4.19 8.59
N THR A 4 5.02 4.99 8.18
CA THR A 4 4.30 5.95 9.02
C THR A 4 2.81 5.85 8.73
N VAL A 5 1.97 6.05 9.75
CA VAL A 5 0.52 6.02 9.66
C VAL A 5 -0.08 7.08 10.60
N ARG A 6 -1.22 7.66 10.23
CA ARG A 6 -1.96 8.57 11.10
C ARG A 6 -2.77 7.77 12.13
N GLN A 7 -3.05 8.41 13.27
CA GLN A 7 -3.83 7.78 14.34
C GLN A 7 -5.22 7.34 13.83
N SER A 8 -5.88 8.18 13.02
CA SER A 8 -7.21 7.89 12.46
C SER A 8 -7.23 6.63 11.60
N THR A 9 -6.21 6.45 10.75
CA THR A 9 -6.07 5.27 9.88
C THR A 9 -5.74 4.03 10.71
N LEU A 10 -4.82 4.14 11.69
CA LEU A 10 -4.49 3.04 12.59
C LEU A 10 -5.70 2.58 13.40
N ASP A 11 -6.50 3.52 13.90
CA ASP A 11 -7.73 3.20 14.65
C ASP A 11 -8.77 2.53 13.74
N ALA A 12 -8.95 3.02 12.50
CA ALA A 12 -9.87 2.41 11.53
C ALA A 12 -9.45 0.98 11.16
N LEU A 13 -8.17 0.75 10.87
CA LEU A 13 -7.64 -0.59 10.59
C LEU A 13 -7.79 -1.51 11.80
N SER A 14 -7.48 -1.02 12.99
CA SER A 14 -7.61 -1.79 14.23
C SER A 14 -9.05 -2.22 14.53
N LEU A 15 -10.05 -1.44 14.11
CA LEU A 15 -11.48 -1.80 14.23
C LEU A 15 -11.86 -2.96 13.31
N LEU A 16 -11.18 -3.07 12.18
CA LEU A 16 -11.39 -4.11 11.16
C LEU A 16 -10.58 -5.38 11.43
N MET A 17 -9.68 -5.38 12.42
CA MET A 17 -8.86 -6.53 12.83
C MET A 17 -9.48 -7.29 13.99
N ARG A 18 -9.02 -8.54 14.20
CA ARG A 18 -9.29 -9.28 15.43
C ARG A 18 -8.68 -8.56 16.62
N GLU A 19 -9.24 -8.72 17.79
CA GLU A 19 -8.79 -8.01 18.99
C GLU A 19 -7.31 -8.27 19.30
N GLU A 20 -6.85 -9.52 19.15
CA GLU A 20 -5.45 -9.90 19.34
C GLU A 20 -4.52 -9.29 18.30
N ASP A 21 -4.92 -9.28 17.02
CA ASP A 21 -4.15 -8.71 15.93
C ASP A 21 -4.12 -7.18 16.00
N ALA A 22 -5.23 -6.56 16.39
CA ALA A 22 -5.33 -5.12 16.57
C ALA A 22 -4.39 -4.61 17.68
N ALA A 23 -4.32 -5.33 18.81
CA ALA A 23 -3.38 -5.00 19.88
C ALA A 23 -1.92 -5.12 19.43
N ALA A 24 -1.58 -6.19 18.70
CA ALA A 24 -0.26 -6.37 18.13
C ALA A 24 0.08 -5.26 17.10
N PHE A 25 -0.88 -4.91 16.25
CA PHE A 25 -0.73 -3.88 15.23
C PHE A 25 -0.52 -2.49 15.85
N GLN A 26 -1.32 -2.12 16.86
CA GLN A 26 -1.13 -0.86 17.58
C GLN A 26 0.22 -0.79 18.29
N ASN A 27 0.67 -1.88 18.90
CA ASN A 27 1.98 -1.96 19.58
C ASN A 27 3.17 -1.94 18.60
N ALA A 28 2.95 -2.22 17.32
CA ALA A 28 3.98 -2.16 16.30
C ALA A 28 4.33 -0.72 15.90
N TYR A 29 3.52 0.25 16.30
CA TYR A 29 3.76 1.66 16.01
C TYR A 29 4.06 2.45 17.27
N THR A 30 4.89 3.47 17.14
CA THR A 30 5.24 4.42 18.21
C THR A 30 4.95 5.83 17.75
N ALA A 31 4.47 6.68 18.68
CA ALA A 31 4.17 8.08 18.39
C ALA A 31 5.46 8.85 18.01
N ASP A 32 5.39 9.56 16.90
CA ASP A 32 6.45 10.45 16.40
C ASP A 32 5.80 11.74 15.86
N GLY A 33 5.56 12.69 16.76
CA GLY A 33 4.79 13.90 16.47
C GLY A 33 3.31 13.59 16.18
N ASP A 34 2.82 14.06 15.02
CA ASP A 34 1.43 13.90 14.58
C ASP A 34 1.18 12.55 13.86
N VAL A 35 2.21 11.77 13.66
CA VAL A 35 2.15 10.47 12.99
C VAL A 35 2.70 9.37 13.89
N LEU A 36 2.34 8.14 13.55
CA LEU A 36 2.82 6.94 14.19
C LEU A 36 3.85 6.28 13.28
N ARG A 37 5.01 5.95 13.80
CA ARG A 37 6.10 5.32 13.06
C ARG A 37 6.21 3.84 13.40
N LEU A 38 6.35 3.02 12.36
CA LEU A 38 6.60 1.59 12.52
C LEU A 38 7.92 1.36 13.26
N ARG A 39 7.89 0.53 14.28
CA ARG A 39 9.07 0.15 15.07
C ARG A 39 10.09 -0.59 14.20
N THR A 40 11.36 -0.30 14.41
CA THR A 40 12.48 -0.89 13.65
C THR A 40 12.98 -2.20 14.24
N ASP A 41 12.57 -2.52 15.48
CA ASP A 41 12.99 -3.70 16.24
C ASP A 41 12.06 -4.92 16.05
N LEU A 42 11.06 -4.82 15.16
CA LEU A 42 10.20 -5.95 14.78
C LEU A 42 11.00 -7.01 14.05
N THR A 43 10.82 -8.25 14.48
CA THR A 43 11.37 -9.42 13.77
C THR A 43 10.69 -9.62 12.41
N ALA A 44 11.34 -10.37 11.53
CA ALA A 44 10.77 -10.69 10.21
C ALA A 44 9.43 -11.44 10.31
N ASP A 45 9.35 -12.37 11.29
CA ASP A 45 8.15 -13.18 11.51
C ASP A 45 6.98 -12.33 12.04
N GLU A 46 7.24 -11.42 13.01
CA GLU A 46 6.23 -10.48 13.52
C GLU A 46 5.74 -9.56 12.41
N ARG A 47 6.65 -9.07 11.56
CA ARG A 47 6.28 -8.22 10.43
C ARG A 47 5.39 -8.96 9.44
N THR A 48 5.72 -10.19 9.07
CA THR A 48 4.93 -11.01 8.16
C THR A 48 3.54 -11.30 8.74
N ALA A 49 3.47 -11.65 10.03
CA ALA A 49 2.19 -11.88 10.69
C ALA A 49 1.29 -10.62 10.68
N LEU A 50 1.87 -9.45 10.92
CA LEU A 50 1.14 -8.19 10.86
C LEU A 50 0.72 -7.80 9.42
N GLU A 51 1.57 -8.09 8.42
CA GLU A 51 1.23 -7.88 7.01
C GLU A 51 0.06 -8.76 6.57
N ASP A 52 0.04 -10.01 7.00
CA ASP A 52 -1.08 -10.92 6.74
C ASP A 52 -2.37 -10.43 7.44
N ALA A 53 -2.26 -10.02 8.70
CA ALA A 53 -3.41 -9.55 9.49
C ALA A 53 -4.02 -8.25 8.95
N VAL A 54 -3.20 -7.35 8.39
CA VAL A 54 -3.67 -6.04 7.87
C VAL A 54 -4.23 -6.13 6.45
N THR A 55 -3.92 -7.18 5.70
CA THR A 55 -4.29 -7.30 4.28
C THR A 55 -5.80 -7.15 4.04
N THR A 56 -6.63 -7.85 4.83
CA THR A 56 -8.09 -7.75 4.73
C THR A 56 -8.63 -6.38 5.13
N PRO A 57 -8.25 -5.81 6.29
CA PRO A 57 -8.56 -4.44 6.66
C PRO A 57 -8.17 -3.38 5.62
N ASP A 58 -6.97 -3.49 5.02
CA ASP A 58 -6.50 -2.57 3.99
C ASP A 58 -7.39 -2.59 2.75
N ILE A 59 -7.77 -3.78 2.28
CA ILE A 59 -8.69 -3.94 1.16
C ILE A 59 -10.02 -3.25 1.47
N VAL A 60 -10.59 -3.49 2.65
CA VAL A 60 -11.88 -2.93 3.04
C VAL A 60 -11.81 -1.41 3.16
N LEU A 61 -10.77 -0.88 3.77
CA LEU A 61 -10.58 0.57 3.92
C LEU A 61 -10.39 1.24 2.56
N TYR A 62 -9.62 0.63 1.66
CA TYR A 62 -9.45 1.13 0.29
C TYR A 62 -10.76 1.12 -0.49
N LEU A 63 -11.53 0.03 -0.43
CA LEU A 63 -12.82 -0.07 -1.11
C LEU A 63 -13.83 0.95 -0.56
N ALA A 64 -13.84 1.18 0.75
CA ALA A 64 -14.67 2.19 1.36
C ALA A 64 -14.28 3.60 0.90
N ALA A 65 -12.98 3.92 0.79
CA ALA A 65 -12.50 5.18 0.25
C ALA A 65 -12.85 5.35 -1.24
N ALA A 66 -12.69 4.29 -2.04
CA ALA A 66 -13.08 4.31 -3.45
C ALA A 66 -14.59 4.49 -3.64
N GLN A 67 -15.41 3.93 -2.75
CA GLN A 67 -16.85 4.14 -2.75
C GLN A 67 -17.21 5.58 -2.35
N ALA A 68 -16.54 6.15 -1.36
CA ALA A 68 -16.73 7.54 -0.95
C ALA A 68 -16.43 8.50 -2.11
N ALA A 69 -15.32 8.30 -2.83
CA ALA A 69 -14.94 9.09 -4.01
C ALA A 69 -15.99 9.06 -5.13
N ASN A 70 -16.71 7.95 -5.29
CA ASN A 70 -17.70 7.77 -6.35
C ASN A 70 -19.15 8.02 -5.88
N THR A 71 -19.34 8.42 -4.62
CA THR A 71 -20.66 8.71 -4.06
C THR A 71 -20.93 10.23 -4.16
N PRO A 72 -22.05 10.67 -4.79
CA PRO A 72 -22.39 12.08 -4.85
C PRO A 72 -22.51 12.70 -3.45
N ALA A 73 -21.94 13.90 -3.29
CA ALA A 73 -21.99 14.66 -2.05
C ALA A 73 -23.44 14.81 -1.56
N GLY A 74 -23.77 14.15 -0.44
CA GLY A 74 -25.11 14.17 0.16
C GLY A 74 -25.73 12.80 0.44
N GLN A 75 -25.15 11.72 -0.04
CA GLN A 75 -25.57 10.34 0.29
C GLN A 75 -24.51 9.68 1.21
N THR A 76 -24.49 10.10 2.44
CA THR A 76 -23.61 9.55 3.48
C THR A 76 -24.23 8.24 4.01
N GLY A 77 -23.97 7.13 3.36
CA GLY A 77 -24.38 5.83 3.86
C GLY A 77 -23.41 4.75 3.37
N MET A 78 -22.56 4.24 4.28
CA MET A 78 -21.88 2.97 4.02
C MET A 78 -22.95 1.89 3.85
N SER A 79 -23.25 1.53 2.61
CA SER A 79 -24.05 0.35 2.31
C SER A 79 -23.09 -0.82 2.13
N MET A 80 -23.18 -1.82 2.97
CA MET A 80 -22.50 -3.12 2.77
C MET A 80 -22.90 -3.78 1.44
N THR A 81 -23.95 -3.30 0.79
CA THR A 81 -24.38 -3.70 -0.56
C THR A 81 -23.39 -3.24 -1.63
N GLY A 82 -22.55 -2.22 -1.37
CA GLY A 82 -21.53 -1.75 -2.32
C GLY A 82 -20.44 -2.77 -2.63
N LEU A 83 -20.16 -3.71 -1.71
CA LEU A 83 -19.27 -4.86 -1.97
C LEU A 83 -19.85 -5.78 -3.03
N ALA A 84 -21.17 -6.00 -3.05
CA ALA A 84 -21.86 -6.80 -4.06
C ALA A 84 -21.92 -6.09 -5.43
N ASP A 85 -22.05 -4.76 -5.44
CA ASP A 85 -22.05 -3.95 -6.65
C ASP A 85 -20.67 -3.90 -7.32
N LEU A 86 -19.58 -3.89 -6.52
CA LEU A 86 -18.21 -4.00 -7.02
C LEU A 86 -17.94 -5.37 -7.67
N GLN A 87 -18.57 -6.42 -7.14
CA GLN A 87 -18.51 -7.77 -7.71
C GLN A 87 -19.22 -7.85 -9.07
N ALA A 88 -20.36 -7.18 -9.22
CA ALA A 88 -21.08 -7.05 -10.46
C ALA A 88 -20.34 -6.21 -11.51
N SER A 89 -19.70 -5.12 -11.09
CA SER A 89 -18.90 -4.22 -11.96
C SER A 89 -17.58 -4.83 -12.41
N GLY A 90 -17.00 -5.76 -11.64
CA GLY A 90 -15.75 -6.46 -11.98
C GLY A 90 -15.93 -7.52 -13.06
N ALA A 91 -17.13 -8.09 -13.20
CA ALA A 91 -17.41 -9.17 -14.14
C ALA A 91 -17.81 -8.71 -15.56
N ASP A 92 -18.22 -7.46 -15.74
CA ASP A 92 -18.80 -6.97 -17.00
C ASP A 92 -18.02 -5.79 -17.61
N ARG A 93 -16.70 -5.93 -17.70
CA ARG A 93 -15.80 -4.93 -18.32
C ARG A 93 -15.86 -4.87 -19.85
N ASN A 94 -16.91 -5.40 -20.47
CA ASN A 94 -17.07 -5.42 -21.93
C ASN A 94 -18.20 -4.50 -22.46
N THR A 95 -18.73 -3.58 -21.65
CA THR A 95 -19.64 -2.55 -22.16
C THR A 95 -18.90 -1.21 -22.14
N ASP A 96 -18.80 -0.60 -23.34
CA ASP A 96 -18.20 0.69 -23.67
C ASP A 96 -18.92 1.90 -23.00
N THR A 97 -19.20 1.81 -21.70
CA THR A 97 -19.60 2.95 -20.89
C THR A 97 -18.42 3.29 -20.02
N GLU A 98 -17.62 4.24 -20.45
CA GLU A 98 -16.58 4.91 -19.65
C GLU A 98 -17.25 5.58 -18.44
N THR A 99 -17.61 4.80 -17.43
CA THR A 99 -17.84 5.33 -16.11
C THR A 99 -16.44 5.58 -15.54
N GLU A 100 -15.98 6.79 -15.66
CA GLU A 100 -14.70 7.27 -15.12
C GLU A 100 -14.75 7.06 -13.59
N THR A 101 -14.25 5.89 -13.15
CA THR A 101 -14.15 5.57 -11.72
C THR A 101 -13.10 6.52 -11.15
N VAL A 102 -13.54 7.48 -10.37
CA VAL A 102 -12.65 8.45 -9.72
C VAL A 102 -11.80 7.69 -8.70
N ALA A 103 -10.48 7.80 -8.80
CA ALA A 103 -9.57 7.23 -7.81
C ALA A 103 -9.81 7.91 -6.46
N PRO A 104 -9.79 7.15 -5.34
CA PRO A 104 -9.95 7.74 -4.01
C PRO A 104 -8.82 8.72 -3.70
N THR A 105 -9.15 9.75 -2.94
CA THR A 105 -8.23 10.80 -2.48
C THR A 105 -7.94 10.65 -0.98
N ALA A 106 -6.96 11.39 -0.49
CA ALA A 106 -6.67 11.47 0.94
C ALA A 106 -7.86 11.99 1.77
N GLU A 107 -8.70 12.87 1.19
CA GLU A 107 -9.91 13.41 1.83
C GLU A 107 -11.01 12.35 1.95
N ASP A 108 -11.15 11.48 0.95
CA ASP A 108 -12.07 10.35 1.00
C ASP A 108 -11.66 9.36 2.09
N LEU A 109 -10.34 9.10 2.22
CA LEU A 109 -9.81 8.27 3.28
C LEU A 109 -10.11 8.85 4.67
N ASP A 110 -9.94 10.15 4.87
CA ASP A 110 -10.28 10.84 6.13
C ASP A 110 -11.76 10.72 6.46
N THR A 111 -12.61 10.90 5.46
CA THR A 111 -14.06 10.78 5.60
C THR A 111 -14.43 9.38 6.07
N VAL A 112 -13.85 8.36 5.46
CA VAL A 112 -14.10 6.95 5.81
C VAL A 112 -13.56 6.61 7.19
N CYS A 113 -12.36 7.03 7.55
CA CYS A 113 -11.82 6.84 8.91
C CYS A 113 -12.72 7.49 9.97
N GLY A 114 -13.24 8.69 9.69
CA GLY A 114 -14.22 9.36 10.55
C GLY A 114 -15.53 8.57 10.70
N GLN A 115 -16.03 7.96 9.63
CA GLN A 115 -17.23 7.12 9.65
C GLN A 115 -17.00 5.84 10.49
N PHE A 116 -15.86 5.17 10.36
CA PHE A 116 -15.51 4.02 11.19
C PHE A 116 -15.41 4.39 12.66
N ALA A 117 -14.79 5.54 12.98
CA ALA A 117 -14.70 6.05 14.33
C ALA A 117 -16.10 6.33 14.94
N ALA A 118 -17.00 6.93 14.17
CA ALA A 118 -18.39 7.16 14.59
C ALA A 118 -19.17 5.84 14.80
N MET A 119 -18.98 4.87 13.90
CA MET A 119 -19.63 3.58 13.97
C MET A 119 -19.18 2.77 15.19
N SER A 120 -17.91 2.87 15.58
CA SER A 120 -17.39 2.19 16.78
C SER A 120 -18.01 2.68 18.09
N GLN A 121 -18.57 3.91 18.09
CA GLN A 121 -19.23 4.51 19.24
C GLN A 121 -20.73 4.18 19.33
N MET A 122 -21.30 3.51 18.33
CA MET A 122 -22.72 3.15 18.33
C MET A 122 -22.99 2.02 19.33
N PRO A 123 -24.08 2.12 20.13
CA PRO A 123 -24.48 1.03 21.01
C PRO A 123 -24.87 -0.19 20.16
N GLY A 124 -24.21 -1.33 20.42
CA GLY A 124 -24.43 -2.57 19.67
C GLY A 124 -23.38 -2.86 18.58
N PHE A 125 -22.40 -2.00 18.39
CA PHE A 125 -21.25 -2.33 17.54
C PHE A 125 -20.49 -3.53 18.10
N SER A 126 -20.37 -4.58 17.28
CA SER A 126 -19.57 -5.76 17.60
C SER A 126 -18.48 -5.92 16.57
N ARG A 127 -17.24 -5.82 17.00
CA ARG A 127 -16.06 -6.03 16.16
C ARG A 127 -16.08 -7.42 15.53
N ASP A 128 -16.40 -8.46 16.32
CA ASP A 128 -16.43 -9.85 15.84
C ASP A 128 -17.49 -10.06 14.75
N ALA A 129 -18.65 -9.40 14.86
CA ALA A 129 -19.71 -9.50 13.85
C ALA A 129 -19.26 -8.85 12.53
N VAL A 130 -18.60 -7.70 12.58
CA VAL A 130 -18.04 -7.03 11.39
C VAL A 130 -16.97 -7.90 10.74
N GLN A 131 -16.07 -8.46 11.53
CA GLN A 131 -15.02 -9.35 11.04
C GLN A 131 -15.57 -10.61 10.38
N GLN A 132 -16.56 -11.23 11.01
CA GLN A 132 -17.19 -12.43 10.44
C GLN A 132 -17.82 -12.12 9.09
N GLN A 133 -18.55 -11.01 8.99
CA GLN A 133 -19.13 -10.56 7.72
C GLN A 133 -18.05 -10.25 6.66
N LEU A 134 -16.94 -9.63 7.03
CA LEU A 134 -15.83 -9.35 6.12
C LEU A 134 -15.16 -10.63 5.63
N THR A 135 -14.89 -11.56 6.55
CA THR A 135 -14.29 -12.86 6.21
C THR A 135 -15.19 -13.65 5.28
N ASP A 136 -16.50 -13.68 5.55
CA ASP A 136 -17.47 -14.36 4.73
C ASP A 136 -17.61 -13.71 3.34
N ALA A 137 -17.58 -12.37 3.28
CA ALA A 137 -17.66 -11.61 2.03
C ALA A 137 -16.42 -11.85 1.15
N ILE A 138 -15.23 -11.78 1.73
CA ILE A 138 -13.97 -12.02 0.99
C ILE A 138 -13.83 -13.50 0.60
N GLY A 139 -14.26 -14.42 1.46
CA GLY A 139 -14.25 -15.85 1.17
C GLY A 139 -15.19 -16.28 0.03
N GLN A 140 -16.11 -15.41 -0.38
CA GLN A 140 -16.98 -15.63 -1.56
C GLN A 140 -16.39 -15.06 -2.86
N LEU A 141 -15.30 -14.28 -2.78
CA LEU A 141 -14.64 -13.74 -3.94
C LEU A 141 -13.70 -14.76 -4.58
N ASP A 142 -13.55 -14.68 -5.89
CA ASP A 142 -12.57 -15.48 -6.64
C ASP A 142 -11.13 -15.04 -6.25
N ASP A 143 -10.20 -15.99 -6.20
CA ASP A 143 -8.80 -15.74 -5.86
C ASP A 143 -8.17 -14.65 -6.74
N THR A 144 -8.55 -14.59 -8.03
CA THR A 144 -8.06 -13.56 -8.96
C THR A 144 -8.56 -12.17 -8.59
N VAL A 145 -9.78 -12.06 -8.08
CA VAL A 145 -10.36 -10.80 -7.61
C VAL A 145 -9.66 -10.34 -6.33
N VAL A 146 -9.43 -11.27 -5.40
CA VAL A 146 -8.71 -10.98 -4.16
C VAL A 146 -7.28 -10.48 -4.44
N GLU A 147 -6.57 -11.08 -5.39
CA GLU A 147 -5.22 -10.67 -5.77
C GLU A 147 -5.20 -9.26 -6.42
N ASN A 148 -6.20 -8.96 -7.26
CA ASN A 148 -6.37 -7.61 -7.80
C ASN A 148 -6.68 -6.58 -6.70
N LEU A 149 -7.54 -6.93 -5.74
CA LEU A 149 -7.87 -6.06 -4.60
C LEU A 149 -6.65 -5.81 -3.71
N LYS A 150 -5.82 -6.83 -3.46
CA LYS A 150 -4.55 -6.65 -2.75
C LYS A 150 -3.62 -5.65 -3.45
N SER A 151 -3.53 -5.74 -4.78
CA SER A 151 -2.73 -4.81 -5.57
C SER A 151 -3.26 -3.37 -5.46
N GLN A 152 -4.58 -3.21 -5.42
CA GLN A 152 -5.22 -1.91 -5.23
C GLN A 152 -5.08 -1.39 -3.80
N ALA A 153 -5.15 -2.26 -2.79
CA ALA A 153 -4.94 -1.90 -1.39
C ALA A 153 -3.54 -1.31 -1.13
N LEU A 154 -2.54 -1.67 -1.94
CA LEU A 154 -1.22 -1.00 -1.86
C LEU A 154 -1.30 0.50 -2.15
N LEU A 155 -2.31 0.96 -2.90
CA LEU A 155 -2.54 2.38 -3.14
C LEU A 155 -2.97 3.12 -1.87
N LEU A 156 -3.56 2.41 -0.89
CA LEU A 156 -3.90 2.99 0.41
C LEU A 156 -2.68 3.60 1.12
N VAL A 157 -1.53 2.95 1.02
CA VAL A 157 -0.27 3.49 1.56
C VAL A 157 0.11 4.80 0.87
N GLY A 158 -0.13 4.89 -0.44
CA GLY A 158 0.08 6.13 -1.19
C GLY A 158 -0.84 7.26 -0.73
N LEU A 159 -2.13 6.97 -0.54
CA LEU A 159 -3.11 7.92 -0.01
C LEU A 159 -2.76 8.38 1.41
N GLU A 160 -2.28 7.45 2.24
CA GLU A 160 -1.84 7.77 3.59
C GLU A 160 -0.64 8.73 3.60
N TYR A 161 0.34 8.51 2.72
CA TYR A 161 1.49 9.43 2.59
C TYR A 161 1.07 10.78 2.00
N GLU A 162 0.09 10.82 1.11
CA GLU A 162 -0.48 12.04 0.58
C GLU A 162 -1.19 12.84 1.69
N ALA A 163 -2.01 12.16 2.49
CA ALA A 163 -2.70 12.74 3.64
C ALA A 163 -1.73 13.31 4.70
N GLN A 164 -0.57 12.67 4.88
CA GLN A 164 0.49 13.18 5.74
C GLN A 164 1.32 14.32 5.10
N GLY A 165 1.13 14.60 3.80
CA GLY A 165 1.92 15.59 3.06
C GLY A 165 3.37 15.18 2.78
N ILE A 166 3.75 13.93 3.02
CA ILE A 166 5.11 13.41 2.85
C ILE A 166 5.29 12.57 1.58
N ALA A 167 4.24 12.40 0.79
CA ALA A 167 4.27 11.57 -0.43
C ALA A 167 5.43 11.98 -1.36
N HIS A 168 5.62 13.28 -1.55
CA HIS A 168 6.69 13.82 -2.39
C HIS A 168 8.09 13.48 -1.84
N ASP A 169 8.31 13.64 -0.55
CA ASP A 169 9.61 13.39 0.08
C ASP A 169 9.98 11.91 0.03
N VAL A 170 9.02 11.02 0.26
CA VAL A 170 9.20 9.56 0.17
C VAL A 170 9.53 9.15 -1.27
N GLN A 171 8.81 9.68 -2.27
CA GLN A 171 9.05 9.42 -3.68
C GLN A 171 10.44 9.92 -4.11
N MET A 172 10.82 11.13 -3.71
CA MET A 172 12.13 11.70 -4.04
C MET A 172 13.27 10.91 -3.40
N HIS A 173 13.12 10.50 -2.13
CA HIS A 173 14.13 9.69 -1.45
C HIS A 173 14.35 8.34 -2.16
N TYR A 174 13.26 7.68 -2.56
CA TYR A 174 13.32 6.43 -3.32
C TYR A 174 13.98 6.64 -4.69
N LEU A 175 13.61 7.71 -5.40
CA LEU A 175 14.18 8.07 -6.70
C LEU A 175 15.69 8.31 -6.63
N TYR A 176 16.15 9.06 -5.62
CA TYR A 176 17.59 9.27 -5.38
C TYR A 176 18.33 7.98 -5.08
N LYS A 177 17.74 7.10 -4.27
CA LYS A 177 18.34 5.81 -3.92
C LYS A 177 18.50 4.91 -5.15
N VAL A 178 17.44 4.73 -5.95
CA VAL A 178 17.45 3.90 -7.16
C VAL A 178 18.29 4.54 -8.26
N GLY A 179 18.15 5.84 -8.46
CA GLY A 179 18.96 6.62 -9.42
C GLY A 179 20.44 6.56 -9.09
N GLY A 180 20.80 6.70 -7.81
CA GLY A 180 22.17 6.56 -7.35
C GLY A 180 22.76 5.16 -7.59
N GLN A 181 21.99 4.10 -7.36
CA GLN A 181 22.41 2.74 -7.67
C GLN A 181 22.64 2.53 -9.18
N MET A 182 21.74 3.03 -10.01
CA MET A 182 21.89 2.94 -11.47
C MET A 182 23.11 3.72 -11.96
N LEU A 183 23.35 4.92 -11.40
CA LEU A 183 24.52 5.72 -11.72
C LEU A 183 25.82 5.00 -11.33
N ALA A 184 25.86 4.40 -10.14
CA ALA A 184 27.03 3.65 -9.67
C ALA A 184 27.34 2.45 -10.57
N LEU A 185 26.29 1.69 -10.98
CA LEU A 185 26.46 0.57 -11.92
C LEU A 185 26.96 1.04 -13.28
N THR A 186 26.47 2.15 -13.80
CA THR A 186 26.90 2.71 -15.08
C THR A 186 28.35 3.15 -15.02
N LEU A 187 28.76 3.82 -13.94
CA LEU A 187 30.16 4.20 -13.73
C LEU A 187 31.09 2.98 -13.62
N LEU A 188 30.64 1.93 -12.93
CA LEU A 188 31.39 0.67 -12.87
C LEU A 188 31.58 0.06 -14.25
N MET A 189 30.53 0.04 -15.08
CA MET A 189 30.57 -0.50 -16.45
C MET A 189 31.55 0.30 -17.33
N VAL A 190 31.56 1.62 -17.22
CA VAL A 190 32.49 2.51 -17.90
C VAL A 190 33.94 2.23 -17.45
N ALA A 191 34.17 2.11 -16.13
CA ALA A 191 35.49 1.82 -15.58
C ALA A 191 36.03 0.47 -16.08
N VAL A 192 35.19 -0.58 -16.12
CA VAL A 192 35.56 -1.89 -16.67
C VAL A 192 35.89 -1.78 -18.17
N SER A 193 35.11 -1.04 -18.94
CA SER A 193 35.34 -0.84 -20.37
C SER A 193 36.69 -0.15 -20.65
N ILE A 194 37.04 0.85 -19.85
CA ILE A 194 38.36 1.54 -19.94
C ILE A 194 39.47 0.57 -19.57
N ALA A 195 39.33 -0.23 -18.51
CA ALA A 195 40.33 -1.21 -18.10
C ALA A 195 40.57 -2.27 -19.16
N VAL A 196 39.51 -2.79 -19.78
CA VAL A 196 39.62 -3.75 -20.91
C VAL A 196 40.34 -3.13 -22.11
N GLY A 197 39.99 -1.90 -22.48
CA GLY A 197 40.67 -1.18 -23.58
C GLY A 197 42.14 -0.95 -23.28
N PHE A 198 42.50 -0.59 -22.08
CA PHE A 198 43.88 -0.42 -21.65
C PHE A 198 44.68 -1.74 -21.69
N LEU A 199 44.11 -2.83 -21.20
CA LEU A 199 44.72 -4.15 -21.25
C LEU A 199 44.92 -4.65 -22.69
N ALA A 200 43.92 -4.48 -23.53
CA ALA A 200 43.98 -4.84 -24.93
C ALA A 200 45.12 -4.09 -25.68
N SER A 201 45.25 -2.79 -25.47
CA SER A 201 46.31 -1.98 -26.06
C SER A 201 47.71 -2.42 -25.60
N ARG A 202 47.85 -2.76 -24.30
CA ARG A 202 49.11 -3.24 -23.74
C ARG A 202 49.53 -4.60 -24.27
N VAL A 203 48.58 -5.52 -24.44
CA VAL A 203 48.81 -6.84 -25.00
C VAL A 203 49.22 -6.72 -26.48
N SER A 204 48.54 -5.88 -27.27
CA SER A 204 48.88 -5.63 -28.68
C SER A 204 50.29 -5.07 -28.84
N ALA A 205 50.69 -4.12 -27.96
CA ALA A 205 52.03 -3.56 -27.96
C ALA A 205 53.14 -4.59 -27.59
N ALA A 206 52.81 -5.52 -26.65
CA ALA A 206 53.73 -6.60 -26.25
C ALA A 206 53.96 -7.60 -27.40
N ILE A 207 52.90 -8.02 -28.10
CA ILE A 207 52.96 -8.93 -29.24
C ILE A 207 53.77 -8.31 -30.40
N GLY A 208 53.53 -7.02 -30.71
CA GLY A 208 54.27 -6.30 -31.74
C GLY A 208 55.79 -6.20 -31.46
N ARG A 209 56.20 -6.23 -30.20
CA ARG A 209 57.62 -6.23 -29.80
C ARG A 209 58.27 -7.62 -29.92
N VAL A 210 57.51 -8.70 -29.76
CA VAL A 210 58.05 -10.08 -29.89
C VAL A 210 58.16 -10.51 -31.33
N LEU A 211 57.33 -9.97 -32.22
CA LEU A 211 57.32 -10.32 -33.66
C LEU A 211 58.33 -9.52 -34.50
N ARG A 212 59.08 -8.62 -33.91
CA ARG A 212 60.13 -7.82 -34.59
C ARG A 212 61.53 -8.34 -34.27
#